data_e7b149b2178423c3d460c3f4b3b81e8b
#
_entry.id   e7b149b2178423c3d460c3f4b3b81e8b
#
_cell.length_a   1.000
_cell.length_b   1.000
_cell.length_c   1.000
_cell.angle_alpha   90.00
_cell.angle_beta   90.00
_cell.angle_gamma   90.00
#
_symmetry.space_group_name_H-M   'P 1'
#
loop_
_entity.id
_entity.type
_entity.pdbx_description
1 polymer ?
#
loop_
_entity_poly.entity_id
_entity_poly.type
_entity_poly.pdbx_seq_one_letter_code
_entity_poly.pdbx_strand_id
1 'polypeptide(L)'
;GEDMNKGKAATALAVAVALLALAALAVLPQPERNPYVVHEVPAAEEDAAMGAQETGGGIDWDALPASVVAWVRVPGTTVDYPIVQGRPESPDFYLTHDANGERSAWGAPYIDAGCAQGAESPLVIVYGHHMSDGTMFAPLAQYSSRGFAEGHRTIRVYTREKAIELKVFAADVVDASSEGKRTDFANAAELAAYLGDKLSRCEVVLEEPSDVAQAWAFVTCSYQTSNSRTVVYAKEVEGWDSRPSE
;
A
#
# COMPACT_ATOMS: atom_id res chain seq x y z
N GLY A 1 -16.68 57.33 -36.90
CA GLY A 1 -17.26 56.93 -35.60
C GLY A 1 -17.71 55.48 -35.52
N GLU A 2 -18.11 54.88 -36.70
CA GLU A 2 -18.65 53.49 -36.74
C GLU A 2 -17.58 52.40 -36.67
N ASP A 3 -16.41 52.62 -37.25
CA ASP A 3 -15.34 51.59 -37.25
C ASP A 3 -14.68 51.40 -35.88
N MET A 4 -14.64 52.45 -35.06
CA MET A 4 -14.06 52.40 -33.75
C MET A 4 -14.98 51.65 -32.74
N ASN A 5 -16.27 51.61 -33.01
CA ASN A 5 -17.27 50.91 -32.19
C ASN A 5 -17.32 49.41 -32.53
N LYS A 6 -17.11 49.03 -33.79
CA LYS A 6 -17.01 47.63 -34.21
C LYS A 6 -15.77 46.93 -33.63
N GLY A 7 -14.62 47.62 -33.55
CA GLY A 7 -13.40 47.11 -32.92
C GLY A 7 -13.56 46.83 -31.43
N LYS A 8 -14.21 47.72 -30.69
CA LYS A 8 -14.48 47.55 -29.26
C LYS A 8 -15.46 46.42 -28.97
N ALA A 9 -16.50 46.25 -29.82
CA ALA A 9 -17.45 45.15 -29.69
C ALA A 9 -16.81 43.79 -30.00
N ALA A 10 -15.93 43.72 -31.02
CA ALA A 10 -15.20 42.48 -31.35
C ALA A 10 -14.23 42.08 -30.22
N THR A 11 -13.52 43.06 -29.63
CA THR A 11 -12.60 42.80 -28.50
C THR A 11 -13.38 42.34 -27.26
N ALA A 12 -14.52 42.97 -26.93
CA ALA A 12 -15.36 42.57 -25.80
C ALA A 12 -15.92 41.15 -25.95
N LEU A 13 -16.32 40.79 -27.20
CA LEU A 13 -16.81 39.43 -27.49
C LEU A 13 -15.68 38.38 -27.34
N ALA A 14 -14.47 38.68 -27.85
CA ALA A 14 -13.31 37.80 -27.73
C ALA A 14 -12.93 37.57 -26.27
N VAL A 15 -12.95 38.62 -25.44
CA VAL A 15 -12.68 38.50 -23.97
C VAL A 15 -13.78 37.67 -23.26
N ALA A 16 -15.04 37.90 -23.61
CA ALA A 16 -16.14 37.12 -23.05
C ALA A 16 -16.08 35.64 -23.42
N VAL A 17 -15.75 35.32 -24.68
CA VAL A 17 -15.54 33.92 -25.11
C VAL A 17 -14.35 33.27 -24.40
N ALA A 18 -13.23 34.01 -24.24
CA ALA A 18 -12.06 33.51 -23.50
C ALA A 18 -12.37 33.26 -22.01
N LEU A 19 -13.14 34.14 -21.37
CA LEU A 19 -13.58 33.96 -19.98
C LEU A 19 -14.54 32.77 -19.80
N LEU A 20 -15.44 32.56 -20.76
CA LEU A 20 -16.34 31.40 -20.78
C LEU A 20 -15.57 30.10 -21.02
N ALA A 21 -14.55 30.11 -21.87
CA ALA A 21 -13.68 28.95 -22.10
C ALA A 21 -12.85 28.62 -20.86
N LEU A 22 -12.31 29.63 -20.16
CA LEU A 22 -11.62 29.46 -18.88
C LEU A 22 -12.55 28.94 -17.79
N ALA A 23 -13.79 29.42 -17.71
CA ALA A 23 -14.80 28.92 -16.77
C ALA A 23 -15.22 27.48 -17.11
N ALA A 24 -15.31 27.13 -18.38
CA ALA A 24 -15.60 25.76 -18.81
C ALA A 24 -14.45 24.80 -18.49
N LEU A 25 -13.18 25.23 -18.58
CA LEU A 25 -12.02 24.45 -18.15
C LEU A 25 -12.02 24.21 -16.62
N ALA A 26 -12.50 25.16 -15.85
CA ALA A 26 -12.61 25.03 -14.39
C ALA A 26 -13.74 24.08 -13.93
N VAL A 27 -14.70 23.77 -14.82
CA VAL A 27 -15.82 22.83 -14.58
C VAL A 27 -15.49 21.42 -15.07
N LEU A 28 -14.41 21.23 -15.85
CA LEU A 28 -13.95 19.88 -16.19
C LEU A 28 -13.53 19.15 -14.91
N PRO A 29 -13.99 17.91 -14.71
CA PRO A 29 -13.51 17.12 -13.58
C PRO A 29 -11.98 17.09 -13.65
N GLN A 30 -11.33 17.64 -12.64
CA GLN A 30 -9.87 17.55 -12.53
C GLN A 30 -9.52 16.07 -12.41
N PRO A 31 -8.45 15.60 -13.07
CA PRO A 31 -8.00 14.24 -12.86
C PRO A 31 -7.76 14.05 -11.36
N GLU A 32 -8.36 13.00 -10.81
CA GLU A 32 -8.10 12.62 -9.43
C GLU A 32 -6.58 12.51 -9.24
N ARG A 33 -6.08 13.13 -8.18
CA ARG A 33 -4.65 13.05 -7.82
C ARG A 33 -4.51 11.99 -6.74
N ASN A 34 -3.41 11.24 -6.82
CA ASN A 34 -3.06 10.31 -5.76
C ASN A 34 -3.01 11.09 -4.44
N PRO A 35 -3.84 10.77 -3.44
CA PRO A 35 -3.87 11.47 -2.15
C PRO A 35 -2.59 11.22 -1.34
N TYR A 36 -1.84 10.17 -1.68
CA TYR A 36 -0.58 9.81 -1.05
C TYR A 36 0.56 10.36 -1.92
N VAL A 37 0.94 11.62 -1.69
CA VAL A 37 2.09 12.23 -2.38
C VAL A 37 3.36 11.56 -1.86
N VAL A 38 3.92 10.66 -2.66
CA VAL A 38 5.26 10.12 -2.42
C VAL A 38 6.24 11.24 -2.74
N HIS A 39 6.87 11.83 -1.73
CA HIS A 39 8.08 12.58 -1.96
C HIS A 39 9.17 11.56 -2.32
N GLU A 40 9.66 11.60 -3.56
CA GLU A 40 10.85 10.85 -3.96
C GLU A 40 12.02 11.31 -3.08
N VAL A 41 12.34 10.52 -2.06
CA VAL A 41 13.62 10.65 -1.36
C VAL A 41 14.61 9.85 -2.20
N PRO A 42 15.74 10.47 -2.67
CA PRO A 42 16.76 9.75 -3.42
C PRO A 42 17.31 8.59 -2.59
N ALA A 43 17.37 7.39 -3.15
CA ALA A 43 17.81 6.15 -2.49
C ALA A 43 19.19 6.27 -1.79
N ALA A 44 20.04 7.22 -2.18
CA ALA A 44 21.33 7.48 -1.56
C ALA A 44 21.25 8.24 -0.22
N GLU A 45 20.12 8.89 0.09
CA GLU A 45 19.91 9.59 1.37
C GLU A 45 19.19 8.70 2.40
N GLU A 46 18.49 7.64 1.96
CA GLU A 46 17.83 6.70 2.87
C GLU A 46 18.83 5.94 3.75
N ASP A 47 19.97 5.48 3.18
CA ASP A 47 20.99 4.74 3.96
C ASP A 47 21.78 5.65 4.93
N ALA A 48 21.89 6.95 4.65
CA ALA A 48 22.60 7.88 5.50
C ALA A 48 21.70 8.51 6.61
N ALA A 49 20.40 8.63 6.36
CA ALA A 49 19.43 9.11 7.35
C ALA A 49 19.03 8.03 8.37
N MET A 50 19.31 6.75 8.09
CA MET A 50 18.93 5.61 8.92
C MET A 50 19.79 5.41 10.18
N GLY A 51 20.78 6.26 10.42
CA GLY A 51 21.63 6.25 11.63
C GLY A 51 21.10 7.09 12.79
N ALA A 52 19.99 7.81 12.65
CA ALA A 52 19.52 8.74 13.67
C ALA A 52 18.01 8.67 13.84
N GLN A 53 17.56 7.99 14.89
CA GLN A 53 16.25 8.17 15.52
C GLN A 53 15.01 7.69 14.73
N GLU A 54 14.60 6.42 14.84
CA GLU A 54 13.24 6.12 14.39
C GLU A 54 12.50 5.07 15.22
N THR A 55 12.00 5.47 16.37
CA THR A 55 10.89 4.76 17.04
C THR A 55 9.54 4.95 16.32
N GLY A 56 9.48 5.77 15.27
CA GLY A 56 8.22 6.07 14.57
C GLY A 56 8.32 6.24 13.06
N GLY A 57 9.46 5.91 12.42
CA GLY A 57 9.60 6.01 10.96
C GLY A 57 9.44 7.42 10.39
N GLY A 58 9.57 8.49 11.19
CA GLY A 58 9.29 9.86 10.77
C GLY A 58 7.82 10.14 10.49
N ILE A 59 6.89 9.29 10.94
CA ILE A 59 5.46 9.40 10.71
C ILE A 59 4.83 10.30 11.77
N ASP A 60 4.19 11.39 11.35
CA ASP A 60 3.38 12.23 12.24
C ASP A 60 2.00 11.59 12.46
N TRP A 61 1.96 10.69 13.45
CA TRP A 61 0.74 9.94 13.80
C TRP A 61 -0.43 10.82 14.23
N ASP A 62 -0.17 12.01 14.75
CA ASP A 62 -1.22 12.92 15.22
C ASP A 62 -1.86 13.68 14.06
N ALA A 63 -1.16 13.83 12.95
CA ALA A 63 -1.71 14.39 11.72
C ALA A 63 -2.51 13.38 10.89
N LEU A 64 -2.41 12.06 11.19
CA LEU A 64 -3.11 11.02 10.43
C LEU A 64 -4.56 10.84 10.90
N PRO A 65 -5.46 10.43 9.99
CA PRO A 65 -6.81 10.01 10.37
C PRO A 65 -6.79 8.88 11.40
N ALA A 66 -7.75 8.87 12.33
CA ALA A 66 -7.86 7.83 13.36
C ALA A 66 -8.09 6.40 12.79
N SER A 67 -8.51 6.30 11.53
CA SER A 67 -8.64 5.04 10.77
C SER A 67 -7.29 4.38 10.48
N VAL A 68 -6.19 5.14 10.46
CA VAL A 68 -4.84 4.63 10.18
C VAL A 68 -4.33 3.89 11.42
N VAL A 69 -4.09 2.60 11.26
CA VAL A 69 -3.64 1.70 12.33
C VAL A 69 -2.18 1.29 12.18
N ALA A 70 -1.64 1.39 10.96
CA ALA A 70 -0.25 1.08 10.66
C ALA A 70 0.24 1.88 9.44
N TRP A 71 1.53 1.77 9.15
CA TRP A 71 2.18 2.31 7.96
C TRP A 71 3.12 1.27 7.39
N VAL A 72 3.18 1.10 6.07
CA VAL A 72 4.07 0.14 5.41
C VAL A 72 5.06 0.84 4.51
N ARG A 73 6.32 0.40 4.58
CA ARG A 73 7.40 0.77 3.63
C ARG A 73 8.10 -0.47 3.09
N VAL A 74 8.37 -0.47 1.80
CA VAL A 74 9.23 -1.47 1.16
C VAL A 74 10.42 -0.73 0.56
N PRO A 75 11.59 -0.77 1.21
CA PRO A 75 12.79 -0.06 0.75
C PRO A 75 13.14 -0.38 -0.71
N GLY A 76 13.56 0.64 -1.46
CA GLY A 76 13.87 0.52 -2.89
C GLY A 76 12.65 0.43 -3.81
N THR A 77 11.44 0.69 -3.30
CA THR A 77 10.20 0.73 -4.08
C THR A 77 9.38 1.99 -3.77
N THR A 78 8.27 2.20 -4.48
CA THR A 78 7.31 3.28 -4.20
C THR A 78 6.31 2.94 -3.10
N VAL A 79 6.44 1.81 -2.41
CA VAL A 79 5.52 1.42 -1.34
C VAL A 79 5.88 2.16 -0.05
N ASP A 80 5.14 3.23 0.23
CA ASP A 80 5.23 4.05 1.44
C ASP A 80 3.85 4.62 1.76
N TYR A 81 3.00 3.84 2.47
CA TYR A 81 1.57 4.13 2.59
C TYR A 81 1.01 3.85 3.97
N PRO A 82 0.00 4.65 4.41
CA PRO A 82 -0.79 4.31 5.58
C PRO A 82 -1.59 3.01 5.34
N ILE A 83 -1.80 2.26 6.39
CA ILE A 83 -2.68 1.09 6.43
C ILE A 83 -3.85 1.40 7.36
N VAL A 84 -5.07 1.14 6.88
CA VAL A 84 -6.29 1.25 7.69
C VAL A 84 -6.84 -0.13 8.06
N GLN A 85 -7.71 -0.20 9.07
CA GLN A 85 -8.39 -1.45 9.41
C GLN A 85 -9.63 -1.63 8.52
N GLY A 86 -9.76 -2.79 7.88
CA GLY A 86 -10.95 -3.16 7.10
C GLY A 86 -12.21 -3.19 7.98
N ARG A 87 -13.34 -2.92 7.36
CA ARG A 87 -14.65 -2.82 8.05
C ARG A 87 -15.44 -4.10 7.86
N PRO A 88 -15.84 -4.81 8.92
CA PRO A 88 -16.63 -6.04 8.79
C PRO A 88 -17.95 -5.84 8.02
N GLU A 89 -18.61 -4.69 8.22
CA GLU A 89 -19.86 -4.33 7.56
C GLU A 89 -19.68 -3.93 6.08
N SER A 90 -18.48 -3.58 5.66
CA SER A 90 -18.14 -3.21 4.28
C SER A 90 -16.68 -3.57 3.98
N PRO A 91 -16.37 -4.87 3.75
CA PRO A 91 -14.98 -5.35 3.61
C PRO A 91 -14.20 -4.68 2.49
N ASP A 92 -14.88 -4.28 1.41
CA ASP A 92 -14.29 -3.68 0.21
C ASP A 92 -14.29 -2.14 0.23
N PHE A 93 -14.67 -1.52 1.37
CA PHE A 93 -14.81 -0.07 1.47
C PHE A 93 -13.57 0.67 0.99
N TYR A 94 -12.40 0.27 1.47
CA TYR A 94 -11.13 0.92 1.17
C TYR A 94 -10.55 0.61 -0.21
N LEU A 95 -11.20 -0.22 -1.02
CA LEU A 95 -10.89 -0.31 -2.44
C LEU A 95 -11.31 0.95 -3.23
N THR A 96 -12.25 1.73 -2.70
CA THR A 96 -12.78 2.92 -3.39
C THR A 96 -12.81 4.16 -2.51
N HIS A 97 -12.19 4.09 -1.32
CA HIS A 97 -12.11 5.20 -0.37
C HIS A 97 -10.71 5.27 0.24
N ASP A 98 -10.21 6.47 0.42
CA ASP A 98 -8.92 6.74 1.07
C ASP A 98 -8.98 6.56 2.60
N ALA A 99 -7.88 6.86 3.27
CA ALA A 99 -7.77 6.75 4.73
C ALA A 99 -8.70 7.74 5.49
N ASN A 100 -9.13 8.84 4.85
CA ASN A 100 -10.11 9.77 5.42
C ASN A 100 -11.55 9.26 5.24
N GLY A 101 -11.76 8.21 4.43
CA GLY A 101 -13.07 7.71 4.06
C GLY A 101 -13.70 8.50 2.90
N GLU A 102 -12.91 9.28 2.18
CA GLU A 102 -13.34 9.97 0.97
C GLU A 102 -13.17 9.08 -0.26
N ARG A 103 -14.00 9.27 -1.30
CA ARG A 103 -13.89 8.48 -2.52
C ARG A 103 -12.56 8.73 -3.21
N SER A 104 -11.88 7.66 -3.57
CA SER A 104 -10.58 7.67 -4.22
C SER A 104 -10.41 6.46 -5.13
N ALA A 105 -9.91 6.66 -6.34
CA ALA A 105 -9.56 5.58 -7.26
C ALA A 105 -8.35 4.76 -6.78
N TRP A 106 -7.50 5.34 -5.91
CA TRP A 106 -6.35 4.65 -5.30
C TRP A 106 -6.74 3.81 -4.08
N GLY A 107 -7.90 4.11 -3.47
CA GLY A 107 -8.29 3.48 -2.21
C GLY A 107 -7.29 3.77 -1.09
N ALA A 108 -7.20 2.88 -0.13
CA ALA A 108 -6.16 2.83 0.89
C ALA A 108 -5.71 1.38 1.10
N PRO A 109 -4.43 1.10 1.38
CA PRO A 109 -4.03 -0.20 1.90
C PRO A 109 -4.80 -0.50 3.19
N TYR A 110 -5.32 -1.73 3.32
CA TYR A 110 -6.13 -2.07 4.48
C TYR A 110 -5.90 -3.50 4.95
N ILE A 111 -5.94 -3.67 6.28
CA ILE A 111 -5.95 -4.99 6.91
C ILE A 111 -7.33 -5.61 6.66
N ASP A 112 -7.36 -6.90 6.30
CA ASP A 112 -8.61 -7.65 6.10
C ASP A 112 -9.50 -7.56 7.34
N ALA A 113 -10.79 -7.34 7.13
CA ALA A 113 -11.77 -7.23 8.20
C ALA A 113 -11.87 -8.49 9.07
N GLY A 114 -11.47 -9.66 8.53
CA GLY A 114 -11.39 -10.92 9.27
C GLY A 114 -10.20 -10.99 10.23
N CYS A 115 -9.19 -10.11 10.08
CA CYS A 115 -8.09 -9.97 11.03
C CYS A 115 -8.58 -9.17 12.26
N ALA A 116 -9.33 -9.84 13.14
CA ALA A 116 -10.04 -9.20 14.25
C ALA A 116 -9.13 -8.52 15.28
N GLN A 117 -7.85 -8.90 15.36
CA GLN A 117 -6.83 -8.30 16.22
C GLN A 117 -5.97 -7.27 15.46
N GLY A 118 -6.39 -6.88 14.23
CA GLY A 118 -5.63 -5.93 13.41
C GLY A 118 -4.22 -6.42 13.13
N ALA A 119 -3.24 -5.56 13.39
CA ALA A 119 -1.81 -5.86 13.22
C ALA A 119 -1.26 -6.94 14.18
N GLU A 120 -2.01 -7.33 15.20
CA GLU A 120 -1.64 -8.39 16.15
C GLU A 120 -2.29 -9.74 15.81
N SER A 121 -3.00 -9.86 14.68
CA SER A 121 -3.59 -11.11 14.22
C SER A 121 -2.50 -12.14 13.88
N PRO A 122 -2.72 -13.44 14.09
CA PRO A 122 -1.72 -14.48 13.76
C PRO A 122 -1.28 -14.45 12.30
N LEU A 123 -2.21 -14.19 11.37
CA LEU A 123 -1.93 -13.87 9.97
C LEU A 123 -2.58 -12.51 9.66
N VAL A 124 -1.76 -11.51 9.44
CA VAL A 124 -2.21 -10.17 9.04
C VAL A 124 -2.26 -10.11 7.52
N ILE A 125 -3.45 -10.00 6.95
CA ILE A 125 -3.63 -9.87 5.49
C ILE A 125 -3.86 -8.40 5.16
N VAL A 126 -3.00 -7.83 4.33
CA VAL A 126 -3.07 -6.42 3.91
C VAL A 126 -3.31 -6.36 2.41
N TYR A 127 -4.40 -5.74 2.00
CA TYR A 127 -4.72 -5.51 0.60
C TYR A 127 -4.32 -4.11 0.16
N GLY A 128 -3.92 -3.97 -1.10
CA GLY A 128 -3.69 -2.69 -1.75
C GLY A 128 -3.83 -2.80 -3.26
N HIS A 129 -4.19 -1.70 -3.92
CA HIS A 129 -4.33 -1.66 -5.36
C HIS A 129 -2.99 -1.84 -6.09
N HIS A 130 -3.06 -2.39 -7.29
CA HIS A 130 -2.03 -2.31 -8.31
C HIS A 130 -2.43 -1.21 -9.31
N MET A 131 -1.88 -0.04 -9.16
CA MET A 131 -2.16 1.07 -10.07
C MET A 131 -1.27 0.99 -11.31
N SER A 132 -1.82 1.36 -12.47
CA SER A 132 -1.10 1.32 -13.75
C SER A 132 0.05 2.33 -13.84
N ASP A 133 0.05 3.35 -12.99
CA ASP A 133 1.13 4.33 -12.84
C ASP A 133 2.28 3.84 -11.95
N GLY A 134 2.22 2.60 -11.45
CA GLY A 134 3.24 2.00 -10.59
C GLY A 134 3.13 2.36 -9.12
N THR A 135 2.07 3.08 -8.73
CA THR A 135 1.82 3.45 -7.32
C THR A 135 1.05 2.37 -6.55
N MET A 136 0.78 2.62 -5.30
CA MET A 136 0.16 1.71 -4.34
C MET A 136 0.98 0.42 -4.21
N PHE A 137 0.36 -0.75 -4.27
CA PHE A 137 1.03 -2.05 -4.16
C PHE A 137 1.47 -2.62 -5.52
N ALA A 138 1.51 -1.80 -6.59
CA ALA A 138 2.00 -2.25 -7.89
C ALA A 138 3.41 -2.90 -7.83
N PRO A 139 4.39 -2.37 -7.05
CA PRO A 139 5.71 -3.01 -6.92
C PRO A 139 5.65 -4.43 -6.36
N LEU A 140 4.65 -4.77 -5.53
CA LEU A 140 4.54 -6.10 -4.95
C LEU A 140 4.29 -7.20 -5.99
N ALA A 141 3.72 -6.87 -7.15
CA ALA A 141 3.56 -7.84 -8.25
C ALA A 141 4.92 -8.35 -8.80
N GLN A 142 6.01 -7.61 -8.59
CA GLN A 142 7.33 -8.00 -9.03
C GLN A 142 7.97 -9.11 -8.16
N TYR A 143 7.40 -9.39 -6.97
CA TYR A 143 7.85 -10.50 -6.13
C TYR A 143 7.61 -11.88 -6.75
N SER A 144 6.82 -11.99 -7.82
CA SER A 144 6.76 -13.18 -8.66
C SER A 144 8.10 -13.49 -9.36
N SER A 145 9.00 -12.50 -9.43
CA SER A 145 10.39 -12.71 -9.85
C SER A 145 11.28 -12.97 -8.64
N ARG A 146 11.97 -14.13 -8.63
CA ARG A 146 12.91 -14.49 -7.55
C ARG A 146 13.99 -13.43 -7.36
N GLY A 147 14.57 -12.88 -8.44
CA GLY A 147 15.63 -11.88 -8.34
C GLY A 147 15.13 -10.58 -7.69
N PHE A 148 13.91 -10.16 -7.98
CA PHE A 148 13.32 -9.00 -7.29
C PHE A 148 13.07 -9.32 -5.81
N ALA A 149 12.48 -10.47 -5.50
CA ALA A 149 12.19 -10.90 -4.14
C ALA A 149 13.47 -11.03 -3.28
N GLU A 150 14.57 -11.53 -3.84
CA GLU A 150 15.88 -11.61 -3.17
C GLU A 150 16.47 -10.21 -2.88
N GLY A 151 16.28 -9.25 -3.78
CA GLY A 151 16.74 -7.87 -3.62
C GLY A 151 15.89 -7.02 -2.67
N HIS A 152 14.64 -7.42 -2.39
CA HIS A 152 13.67 -6.63 -1.60
C HIS A 152 13.08 -7.46 -0.46
N ARG A 153 13.93 -8.12 0.34
CA ARG A 153 13.47 -9.01 1.42
C ARG A 153 12.89 -8.29 2.63
N THR A 154 13.15 -7.00 2.79
CA THR A 154 12.72 -6.23 3.95
C THR A 154 11.42 -5.49 3.64
N ILE A 155 10.44 -5.63 4.54
CA ILE A 155 9.25 -4.79 4.61
C ILE A 155 9.23 -4.20 6.02
N ARG A 156 9.01 -2.91 6.15
CA ARG A 156 8.89 -2.23 7.44
C ARG A 156 7.45 -1.85 7.68
N VAL A 157 6.94 -2.19 8.84
CA VAL A 157 5.62 -1.80 9.31
C VAL A 157 5.79 -0.99 10.58
N TYR A 158 5.12 0.14 10.64
CA TYR A 158 5.10 1.02 11.80
C TYR A 158 3.69 1.05 12.37
N THR A 159 3.55 1.00 13.67
CA THR A 159 2.32 1.27 14.41
C THR A 159 2.56 2.46 15.34
N ARG A 160 1.54 2.89 16.08
CA ARG A 160 1.73 3.94 17.10
C ARG A 160 2.67 3.50 18.23
N GLU A 161 2.79 2.19 18.45
CA GLU A 161 3.52 1.62 19.60
C GLU A 161 4.91 1.12 19.22
N LYS A 162 5.07 0.59 18.01
CA LYS A 162 6.32 -0.07 17.61
C LYS A 162 6.58 0.02 16.11
N ALA A 163 7.85 -0.10 15.76
CA ALA A 163 8.28 -0.44 14.41
C ALA A 163 8.54 -1.95 14.34
N ILE A 164 8.22 -2.56 13.20
CA ILE A 164 8.33 -4.00 12.94
C ILE A 164 9.11 -4.18 11.66
N GLU A 165 10.24 -4.85 11.70
CA GLU A 165 10.91 -5.29 10.50
C GLU A 165 10.45 -6.71 10.14
N LEU A 166 9.95 -6.85 8.93
CA LEU A 166 9.49 -8.10 8.36
C LEU A 166 10.47 -8.58 7.31
N LYS A 167 10.75 -9.89 7.32
CA LYS A 167 11.54 -10.57 6.30
C LYS A 167 10.64 -11.38 5.39
N VAL A 168 10.65 -11.06 4.10
CA VAL A 168 9.93 -11.84 3.08
C VAL A 168 10.53 -13.24 2.99
N PHE A 169 9.68 -14.26 3.09
CA PHE A 169 10.09 -15.65 2.97
C PHE A 169 9.51 -16.36 1.74
N ALA A 170 8.38 -15.87 1.19
CA ALA A 170 7.80 -16.42 -0.03
C ALA A 170 6.93 -15.39 -0.76
N ALA A 171 6.68 -15.65 -2.03
CA ALA A 171 5.65 -14.97 -2.82
C ALA A 171 4.97 -15.95 -3.78
N ASP A 172 3.69 -15.72 -4.05
CA ASP A 172 2.87 -16.54 -4.91
C ASP A 172 1.98 -15.70 -5.82
N VAL A 173 1.61 -16.25 -6.98
CA VAL A 173 0.60 -15.69 -7.86
C VAL A 173 -0.61 -16.60 -7.85
N VAL A 174 -1.68 -16.14 -7.23
CA VAL A 174 -2.88 -16.93 -7.00
C VAL A 174 -4.06 -16.42 -7.82
N ASP A 175 -5.01 -17.29 -8.15
CA ASP A 175 -6.32 -16.89 -8.67
C ASP A 175 -7.24 -16.53 -7.49
N ALA A 176 -7.68 -15.26 -7.45
CA ALA A 176 -8.51 -14.75 -6.37
C ALA A 176 -9.87 -15.46 -6.21
N SER A 177 -10.36 -16.14 -7.26
CA SER A 177 -11.63 -16.89 -7.21
C SER A 177 -11.49 -18.28 -6.55
N SER A 178 -10.28 -18.83 -6.55
CA SER A 178 -9.99 -20.17 -6.01
C SER A 178 -9.18 -20.14 -4.71
N GLU A 179 -8.56 -19.00 -4.40
CA GLU A 179 -7.72 -18.86 -3.22
C GLU A 179 -8.56 -18.59 -1.96
N GLY A 180 -8.66 -19.60 -1.11
CA GLY A 180 -9.28 -19.46 0.20
C GLY A 180 -8.39 -18.68 1.16
N LYS A 181 -8.91 -17.60 1.77
CA LYS A 181 -8.25 -16.89 2.85
C LYS A 181 -8.66 -17.49 4.20
N ARG A 182 -7.72 -17.44 5.15
CA ARG A 182 -7.99 -17.77 6.54
C ARG A 182 -7.33 -16.73 7.43
N THR A 183 -8.04 -16.24 8.43
CA THR A 183 -7.61 -15.16 9.32
C THR A 183 -7.60 -15.55 10.81
N ASP A 184 -8.21 -16.67 11.15
CA ASP A 184 -8.29 -17.20 12.50
C ASP A 184 -7.52 -18.51 12.63
N PHE A 185 -6.74 -18.64 13.68
CA PHE A 185 -5.92 -19.81 14.02
C PHE A 185 -5.96 -20.05 15.51
N ALA A 186 -6.19 -21.29 15.92
CA ALA A 186 -6.28 -21.65 17.32
C ALA A 186 -4.91 -21.57 18.04
N ASN A 187 -3.82 -21.73 17.29
CA ASN A 187 -2.45 -21.69 17.82
C ASN A 187 -1.42 -21.55 16.68
N ALA A 188 -0.15 -21.34 17.05
CA ALA A 188 0.95 -21.19 16.08
C ALA A 188 1.18 -22.45 15.22
N ALA A 189 0.92 -23.65 15.72
CA ALA A 189 1.08 -24.87 14.94
C ALA A 189 0.07 -24.97 13.78
N GLU A 190 -1.13 -24.47 14.00
CA GLU A 190 -2.16 -24.40 12.95
C GLU A 190 -1.83 -23.36 11.89
N LEU A 191 -1.29 -22.19 12.30
CA LEU A 191 -0.75 -21.20 11.37
C LEU A 191 0.41 -21.78 10.57
N ALA A 192 1.36 -22.44 11.20
CA ALA A 192 2.51 -23.07 10.55
C ALA A 192 2.08 -24.12 9.52
N ALA A 193 1.09 -24.97 9.85
CA ALA A 193 0.55 -25.96 8.92
C ALA A 193 -0.11 -25.28 7.72
N TYR A 194 -0.89 -24.22 7.92
CA TYR A 194 -1.50 -23.43 6.85
C TYR A 194 -0.45 -22.80 5.94
N LEU A 195 0.58 -22.17 6.51
CA LEU A 195 1.67 -21.58 5.74
C LEU A 195 2.45 -22.64 4.98
N GLY A 196 2.71 -23.82 5.56
CA GLY A 196 3.37 -24.92 4.89
C GLY A 196 2.60 -25.41 3.66
N ASP A 197 1.26 -25.51 3.74
CA ASP A 197 0.41 -25.80 2.59
C ASP A 197 0.52 -24.73 1.50
N LYS A 198 0.49 -23.45 1.87
CA LYS A 198 0.68 -22.34 0.92
C LYS A 198 2.06 -22.39 0.26
N LEU A 199 3.13 -22.57 1.04
CA LEU A 199 4.50 -22.63 0.55
C LEU A 199 4.72 -23.75 -0.46
N SER A 200 4.06 -24.87 -0.28
CA SER A 200 4.17 -26.02 -1.22
C SER A 200 3.73 -25.68 -2.65
N ARG A 201 3.01 -24.57 -2.83
CA ARG A 201 2.43 -24.10 -4.09
C ARG A 201 3.01 -22.77 -4.56
N CYS A 202 3.79 -22.08 -3.72
CA CYS A 202 4.37 -20.75 -4.04
C CYS A 202 5.36 -20.85 -5.19
N GLU A 203 5.28 -19.89 -6.12
CA GLU A 203 6.25 -19.76 -7.22
C GLU A 203 7.64 -19.36 -6.73
N VAL A 204 7.71 -18.54 -5.69
CA VAL A 204 8.96 -18.07 -5.09
C VAL A 204 8.98 -18.42 -3.61
N VAL A 205 9.86 -19.34 -3.22
CA VAL A 205 10.18 -19.63 -1.82
C VAL A 205 11.63 -19.27 -1.59
N LEU A 206 11.88 -18.29 -0.71
CA LEU A 206 13.21 -17.79 -0.36
C LEU A 206 13.76 -18.49 0.89
N GLU A 207 12.85 -18.87 1.78
CA GLU A 207 13.17 -19.50 3.05
C GLU A 207 11.93 -20.24 3.57
N GLU A 208 12.13 -21.41 4.17
CA GLU A 208 11.06 -22.07 4.92
C GLU A 208 11.01 -21.46 6.32
N PRO A 209 9.89 -20.85 6.71
CA PRO A 209 9.80 -20.23 8.02
C PRO A 209 9.67 -21.29 9.10
N SER A 210 10.61 -21.31 10.06
CA SER A 210 10.49 -22.05 11.32
C SER A 210 9.90 -21.14 12.38
N ASP A 211 9.13 -21.71 13.30
CA ASP A 211 8.66 -21.08 14.55
C ASP A 211 7.91 -19.74 14.33
N VAL A 212 6.99 -19.72 13.35
CA VAL A 212 6.22 -18.53 13.03
C VAL A 212 5.06 -18.37 13.99
N ALA A 213 5.18 -17.44 14.94
CA ALA A 213 4.10 -17.04 15.83
C ALA A 213 3.11 -16.09 15.13
N GLN A 214 3.61 -15.25 14.21
CA GLN A 214 2.84 -14.32 13.40
C GLN A 214 3.42 -14.24 11.99
N ALA A 215 2.56 -14.08 11.00
CA ALA A 215 2.94 -13.80 9.62
C ALA A 215 2.12 -12.65 9.03
N TRP A 216 2.67 -12.04 7.99
CA TRP A 216 2.01 -11.01 7.19
C TRP A 216 1.89 -11.49 5.74
N ALA A 217 0.76 -11.19 5.12
CA ALA A 217 0.48 -11.43 3.72
C ALA A 217 0.06 -10.12 3.05
N PHE A 218 0.93 -9.55 2.22
CA PHE A 218 0.62 -8.35 1.45
C PHE A 218 0.09 -8.78 0.08
N VAL A 219 -1.12 -8.32 -0.27
CA VAL A 219 -1.88 -8.81 -1.42
C VAL A 219 -2.16 -7.65 -2.37
N THR A 220 -1.81 -7.83 -3.64
CA THR A 220 -2.14 -6.87 -4.69
C THR A 220 -2.68 -7.58 -5.92
N CYS A 221 -3.44 -6.86 -6.75
CA CYS A 221 -3.80 -7.36 -8.07
C CYS A 221 -2.51 -7.62 -8.87
N SER A 222 -2.52 -8.64 -9.68
CA SER A 222 -1.48 -8.88 -10.68
C SER A 222 -2.15 -9.14 -12.04
N TYR A 223 -1.39 -9.00 -13.11
CA TYR A 223 -1.93 -9.06 -14.47
C TYR A 223 -1.37 -10.26 -15.26
N GLN A 224 -0.76 -11.24 -14.58
CA GLN A 224 -0.28 -12.47 -15.22
C GLN A 224 -1.44 -13.28 -15.82
N THR A 225 -2.59 -13.29 -15.13
CA THR A 225 -3.85 -13.84 -15.64
C THR A 225 -5.01 -12.90 -15.31
N SER A 226 -6.18 -13.13 -15.90
CA SER A 226 -7.39 -12.43 -15.47
C SER A 226 -7.71 -12.83 -14.02
N ASN A 227 -7.87 -11.89 -13.12
CA ASN A 227 -8.17 -12.10 -11.70
C ASN A 227 -7.01 -12.65 -10.84
N SER A 228 -5.75 -12.56 -11.30
CA SER A 228 -4.61 -12.97 -10.46
C SER A 228 -4.30 -11.95 -9.36
N ARG A 229 -3.72 -12.46 -8.28
CA ARG A 229 -3.22 -11.70 -7.14
C ARG A 229 -1.80 -12.15 -6.85
N THR A 230 -0.90 -11.20 -6.58
CA THR A 230 0.38 -11.53 -5.96
C THR A 230 0.22 -11.42 -4.45
N VAL A 231 0.66 -12.45 -3.75
CA VAL A 231 0.69 -12.53 -2.29
C VAL A 231 2.14 -12.62 -1.85
N VAL A 232 2.58 -11.66 -1.03
CA VAL A 232 3.94 -11.61 -0.48
C VAL A 232 3.87 -11.98 1.00
N TYR A 233 4.47 -13.09 1.37
CA TYR A 233 4.49 -13.58 2.76
C TYR A 233 5.76 -13.14 3.45
N ALA A 234 5.60 -12.57 4.65
CA ALA A 234 6.69 -12.09 5.48
C ALA A 234 6.47 -12.45 6.95
N LYS A 235 7.55 -12.58 7.71
CA LYS A 235 7.53 -12.79 9.17
C LYS A 235 8.39 -11.75 9.86
N GLU A 236 8.08 -11.47 11.13
CA GLU A 236 8.87 -10.57 11.97
C GLU A 236 10.31 -11.08 12.13
N VAL A 237 11.27 -10.18 12.11
CA VAL A 237 12.68 -10.45 12.42
C VAL A 237 12.85 -10.37 13.92
N GLU A 238 13.06 -11.53 14.58
CA GLU A 238 13.27 -11.57 16.02
C GLU A 238 14.50 -10.76 16.44
N GLY A 239 14.33 -9.98 17.52
CA GLY A 239 15.42 -9.18 18.08
C GLY A 239 15.79 -7.94 17.28
N TRP A 240 15.01 -7.58 16.27
CA TRP A 240 15.17 -6.28 15.63
C TRP A 240 14.73 -5.17 16.60
N ASP A 241 15.71 -4.35 16.99
CA ASP A 241 15.48 -3.22 17.90
C ASP A 241 15.54 -1.93 17.07
N SER A 242 14.41 -1.23 17.01
CA SER A 242 14.33 0.08 16.34
C SER A 242 15.12 1.19 17.07
N ARG A 243 15.75 0.89 18.21
CA ARG A 243 16.61 1.83 18.92
C ARG A 243 17.98 1.88 18.27
N PRO A 244 18.58 3.09 18.10
CA PRO A 244 19.97 3.21 17.64
C PRO A 244 20.88 2.42 18.59
N SER A 245 21.80 1.63 18.03
CA SER A 245 22.93 1.11 18.80
C SER A 245 23.74 2.30 19.34
N GLU A 246 23.87 2.43 20.66
CA GLU A 246 24.71 3.42 21.35
C GLU A 246 26.16 3.39 20.84
#